data_57fe54b56f72f4f1e58fa641cadb2c78
#
_entry.id   57fe54b56f72f4f1e58fa641cadb2c78
#
_cell.length_a   1.000
_cell.length_b   1.000
_cell.length_c   1.000
_cell.angle_alpha   90.00
_cell.angle_beta   90.00
_cell.angle_gamma   90.00
#
_symmetry.space_group_name_H-M   'P 1'
#
loop_
_entity.id
_entity.type
_entity.pdbx_description
1 polymer ?
#
loop_
_entity_poly.entity_id
_entity_poly.type
_entity_poly.pdbx_seq_one_letter_code
_entity_poly.pdbx_strand_id
1 'polypeptide(L)'
;MRKILGRALISFFIILSSVGAQADSLQERILLTFIPNIQFAPFYVGIADGHFARQGFDVTLEHLQEPDVLDLVAAGQADFGIVSGEQVILARAKGRDVVYVYEWFQEFPVGIVMVSDDGGADLENLTDMTVGIPGRFGASYSGLTTLLQSAGLSEDDIELNEIGFNAPDVFCLGAVDAAVVYVNNEPLQIRKRVAAGDCGDVREIAVVSVASRVDLVSNGLIVSADLAGRDPDKVQRMASAFNSALKATINNPAAAYLASGTFVETLPGEPALLTLLRELAAEQAVFLETDPTREEIAESRSDMLVLLADAVGSDDLTQFEVLLRTIALWDADTLGHSDLSSWEAMSDTLRLMGLLSDDPPDLSASFSNQFVTGIGE
;
A
#
# COMPACT_ATOMS: atom_id res chain seq x y z
N MET A 1 68.57 12.14 60.46
CA MET A 1 68.31 11.96 59.00
C MET A 1 67.25 10.89 58.82
N ARG A 2 65.99 11.20 58.63
CA ARG A 2 64.86 10.27 58.40
C ARG A 2 64.43 10.35 56.95
N LYS A 3 64.53 9.23 56.18
CA LYS A 3 64.04 9.10 54.81
C LYS A 3 62.52 8.83 54.84
N ILE A 4 61.73 9.71 54.23
CA ILE A 4 60.30 9.50 53.99
C ILE A 4 60.15 8.84 52.61
N LEU A 5 59.69 7.58 52.57
CA LEU A 5 59.30 6.89 51.35
C LEU A 5 57.85 7.25 51.03
N GLY A 6 57.64 8.01 49.93
CA GLY A 6 56.33 8.28 49.36
C GLY A 6 55.87 7.08 48.56
N ARG A 7 54.72 6.50 48.93
CA ARG A 7 53.98 5.51 48.13
C ARG A 7 53.07 6.24 47.16
N ALA A 8 53.34 6.13 45.86
CA ALA A 8 52.44 6.53 44.82
C ALA A 8 51.38 5.44 44.61
N LEU A 9 50.12 5.76 44.88
CA LEU A 9 48.95 4.94 44.47
C LEU A 9 48.64 5.23 43.00
N ILE A 10 48.88 4.24 42.15
CA ILE A 10 48.41 4.28 40.75
C ILE A 10 47.00 3.67 40.75
N SER A 11 46.00 4.55 40.61
CA SER A 11 44.59 4.16 40.37
C SER A 11 44.43 3.74 38.94
N PHE A 12 44.25 2.44 38.72
CA PHE A 12 43.95 1.85 37.42
C PHE A 12 42.46 2.03 37.15
N PHE A 13 42.11 3.01 36.27
CA PHE A 13 40.74 3.17 35.80
C PHE A 13 40.47 2.15 34.70
N ILE A 14 39.74 1.08 35.03
CA ILE A 14 39.22 0.12 34.04
C ILE A 14 38.03 0.81 33.35
N ILE A 15 38.24 1.30 32.13
CA ILE A 15 37.16 1.72 31.23
C ILE A 15 36.55 0.40 30.71
N LEU A 16 35.41 0.02 31.29
CA LEU A 16 34.54 -0.99 30.65
C LEU A 16 33.92 -0.35 29.41
N SER A 17 34.55 -0.60 28.27
CA SER A 17 33.89 -0.40 26.98
C SER A 17 32.79 -1.44 26.91
N SER A 18 31.52 -1.01 27.09
CA SER A 18 30.37 -1.82 26.73
C SER A 18 30.37 -1.95 25.19
N VAL A 19 30.96 -3.03 24.70
CA VAL A 19 30.71 -3.50 23.35
C VAL A 19 29.24 -3.92 23.38
N GLY A 20 28.36 -3.04 22.95
CA GLY A 20 26.98 -3.40 22.64
C GLY A 20 27.06 -4.53 21.60
N ALA A 21 26.68 -5.73 21.99
CA ALA A 21 26.44 -6.80 21.03
C ALA A 21 25.33 -6.28 20.10
N GLN A 22 25.70 -5.93 18.88
CA GLN A 22 24.76 -5.68 17.81
C GLN A 22 24.10 -7.05 17.58
N ALA A 23 22.85 -7.20 17.99
CA ALA A 23 22.11 -8.40 17.66
C ALA A 23 22.13 -8.52 16.13
N ASP A 24 22.52 -9.68 15.61
CA ASP A 24 22.44 -9.95 14.17
C ASP A 24 21.01 -9.69 13.71
N SER A 25 20.85 -8.79 12.74
CA SER A 25 19.53 -8.49 12.15
C SER A 25 19.02 -9.74 11.44
N LEU A 26 17.73 -10.02 11.62
CA LEU A 26 17.06 -11.11 10.91
C LEU A 26 16.90 -10.71 9.44
N GLN A 27 17.45 -11.53 8.54
CA GLN A 27 17.21 -11.37 7.11
C GLN A 27 15.75 -11.73 6.82
N GLU A 28 14.97 -10.77 6.34
CA GLU A 28 13.56 -10.97 6.04
C GLU A 28 13.25 -10.58 4.61
N ARG A 29 12.40 -11.38 3.98
CA ARG A 29 11.87 -11.09 2.66
C ARG A 29 10.39 -10.76 2.78
N ILE A 30 10.01 -9.52 2.38
CA ILE A 30 8.61 -9.14 2.29
C ILE A 30 8.18 -9.30 0.82
N LEU A 31 7.18 -10.13 0.59
CA LEU A 31 6.61 -10.35 -0.73
C LEU A 31 5.53 -9.30 -1.00
N LEU A 32 5.70 -8.56 -2.08
CA LEU A 32 4.79 -7.52 -2.53
C LEU A 32 4.08 -7.97 -3.81
N THR A 33 2.87 -7.49 -4.00
CA THR A 33 2.12 -7.67 -5.24
C THR A 33 2.41 -6.52 -6.21
N PHE A 34 1.98 -6.64 -7.47
CA PHE A 34 2.16 -5.62 -8.48
C PHE A 34 3.65 -5.41 -8.87
N ILE A 35 3.95 -4.29 -9.54
CA ILE A 35 5.30 -3.88 -9.95
C ILE A 35 5.84 -2.78 -9.04
N PRO A 36 7.18 -2.59 -8.93
CA PRO A 36 7.75 -1.48 -8.18
C PRO A 36 7.14 -0.14 -8.60
N ASN A 37 6.57 0.57 -7.64
CA ASN A 37 5.81 1.80 -7.87
C ASN A 37 5.83 2.67 -6.62
N ILE A 38 5.54 3.97 -6.76
CA ILE A 38 5.49 4.92 -5.63
C ILE A 38 4.44 4.54 -4.55
N GLN A 39 3.44 3.75 -4.91
CA GLN A 39 2.43 3.24 -3.97
C GLN A 39 3.02 2.32 -2.89
N PHE A 40 4.24 1.80 -3.07
CA PHE A 40 4.96 1.03 -2.06
C PHE A 40 5.91 1.87 -1.19
N ALA A 41 5.79 3.20 -1.24
CA ALA A 41 6.64 4.14 -0.48
C ALA A 41 6.82 3.77 1.00
N PRO A 42 5.82 3.27 1.75
CA PRO A 42 6.03 2.87 3.15
C PRO A 42 7.10 1.80 3.33
N PHE A 43 7.22 0.84 2.40
CA PHE A 43 8.26 -0.18 2.45
C PHE A 43 9.64 0.40 2.15
N TYR A 44 9.71 1.31 1.18
CA TYR A 44 10.96 2.00 0.81
C TYR A 44 11.46 2.90 1.95
N VAL A 45 10.57 3.70 2.55
CA VAL A 45 10.83 4.49 3.76
C VAL A 45 11.24 3.58 4.92
N GLY A 46 10.55 2.45 5.09
CA GLY A 46 10.85 1.47 6.12
C GLY A 46 12.29 0.96 6.08
N ILE A 47 12.83 0.75 4.87
CA ILE A 47 14.21 0.35 4.64
C ILE A 47 15.14 1.57 4.75
N ALA A 48 14.88 2.64 3.99
CA ALA A 48 15.76 3.80 3.87
C ALA A 48 15.97 4.52 5.21
N ASP A 49 14.91 4.72 5.98
CA ASP A 49 14.95 5.39 7.28
C ASP A 49 15.16 4.43 8.45
N GLY A 50 15.34 3.13 8.16
CA GLY A 50 15.70 2.11 9.13
C GLY A 50 14.59 1.73 10.10
N HIS A 51 13.31 1.89 9.75
CA HIS A 51 12.19 1.46 10.60
C HIS A 51 12.22 -0.06 10.85
N PHE A 52 12.49 -0.84 9.82
CA PHE A 52 12.67 -2.29 9.94
C PHE A 52 13.93 -2.64 10.73
N ALA A 53 15.03 -1.95 10.47
CA ALA A 53 16.32 -2.20 11.17
C ALA A 53 16.23 -1.94 12.67
N ARG A 54 15.48 -0.89 13.10
CA ARG A 54 15.21 -0.62 14.53
C ARG A 54 14.45 -1.76 15.22
N GLN A 55 13.67 -2.53 14.47
CA GLN A 55 12.95 -3.70 14.96
C GLN A 55 13.74 -5.02 14.76
N GLY A 56 15.00 -4.92 14.34
CA GLY A 56 15.91 -6.05 14.18
C GLY A 56 15.76 -6.80 12.86
N PHE A 57 15.20 -6.18 11.81
CA PHE A 57 15.04 -6.78 10.50
C PHE A 57 15.95 -6.12 9.46
N ASP A 58 16.59 -6.95 8.63
CA ASP A 58 17.24 -6.55 7.40
C ASP A 58 16.34 -7.02 6.24
N VAL A 59 15.59 -6.09 5.66
CA VAL A 59 14.46 -6.38 4.76
C VAL A 59 14.89 -6.29 3.31
N THR A 60 14.49 -7.30 2.52
CA THR A 60 14.49 -7.28 1.06
C THR A 60 13.06 -7.36 0.54
N LEU A 61 12.78 -6.69 -0.59
CA LEU A 61 11.47 -6.68 -1.23
C LEU A 61 11.50 -7.53 -2.50
N GLU A 62 10.43 -8.30 -2.72
CA GLU A 62 10.24 -9.08 -3.93
C GLU A 62 8.83 -8.88 -4.46
N HIS A 63 8.70 -8.53 -5.74
CA HIS A 63 7.40 -8.32 -6.38
C HIS A 63 6.97 -9.54 -7.18
N LEU A 64 5.77 -10.06 -6.89
CA LEU A 64 5.21 -11.28 -7.45
C LEU A 64 3.73 -11.07 -7.83
N GLN A 65 3.15 -12.09 -8.46
CA GLN A 65 1.69 -12.16 -8.59
C GLN A 65 1.07 -12.48 -7.22
N GLU A 66 -0.08 -11.90 -6.94
CA GLU A 66 -0.74 -12.00 -5.63
C GLU A 66 -1.02 -13.45 -5.18
N PRO A 67 -1.49 -14.37 -6.04
CA PRO A 67 -1.64 -15.78 -5.67
C PRO A 67 -0.33 -16.46 -5.27
N ASP A 68 0.80 -16.08 -5.91
CA ASP A 68 2.13 -16.62 -5.59
C ASP A 68 2.59 -16.14 -4.22
N VAL A 69 2.35 -14.86 -3.88
CA VAL A 69 2.62 -14.31 -2.53
C VAL A 69 1.88 -15.11 -1.48
N LEU A 70 0.57 -15.32 -1.67
CA LEU A 70 -0.25 -16.09 -0.76
C LEU A 70 0.29 -17.51 -0.57
N ASP A 71 0.60 -18.20 -1.68
CA ASP A 71 1.07 -19.57 -1.65
C ASP A 71 2.38 -19.73 -0.90
N LEU A 72 3.33 -18.82 -1.11
CA LEU A 72 4.63 -18.82 -0.44
C LEU A 72 4.50 -18.56 1.06
N VAL A 73 3.64 -17.62 1.49
CA VAL A 73 3.39 -17.34 2.91
C VAL A 73 2.65 -18.52 3.57
N ALA A 74 1.61 -19.05 2.92
CA ALA A 74 0.87 -20.20 3.45
C ALA A 74 1.74 -21.46 3.60
N ALA A 75 2.73 -21.64 2.72
CA ALA A 75 3.69 -22.74 2.77
C ALA A 75 4.85 -22.50 3.76
N GLY A 76 4.92 -21.32 4.41
CA GLY A 76 6.03 -20.95 5.30
C GLY A 76 7.36 -20.75 4.57
N GLN A 77 7.32 -20.46 3.26
CA GLN A 77 8.52 -20.15 2.44
C GLN A 77 8.87 -18.66 2.45
N ALA A 78 7.95 -17.84 2.90
CA ALA A 78 8.15 -16.45 3.30
C ALA A 78 7.33 -16.18 4.56
N ASP A 79 7.83 -15.36 5.45
CA ASP A 79 7.14 -15.04 6.70
C ASP A 79 6.11 -13.93 6.52
N PHE A 80 6.35 -12.99 5.58
CA PHE A 80 5.52 -11.81 5.38
C PHE A 80 5.19 -11.59 3.90
N GLY A 81 3.94 -11.22 3.63
CA GLY A 81 3.49 -10.86 2.30
C GLY A 81 2.33 -9.85 2.33
N ILE A 82 2.12 -9.18 1.19
CA ILE A 82 0.98 -8.28 0.99
C ILE A 82 0.02 -8.93 0.02
N VAL A 83 -1.23 -9.10 0.45
CA VAL A 83 -2.34 -9.55 -0.40
C VAL A 83 -3.62 -8.83 -0.01
N SER A 84 -4.65 -8.91 -0.84
CA SER A 84 -5.99 -8.43 -0.53
C SER A 84 -6.79 -9.43 0.33
N GLY A 85 -7.78 -8.93 1.08
CA GLY A 85 -8.51 -9.72 2.08
C GLY A 85 -9.27 -10.90 1.50
N GLU A 86 -9.79 -10.78 0.25
CA GLU A 86 -10.48 -11.91 -0.40
C GLU A 86 -9.54 -13.10 -0.63
N GLN A 87 -8.24 -12.88 -0.87
CA GLN A 87 -7.27 -13.97 -1.00
C GLN A 87 -7.13 -14.75 0.30
N VAL A 88 -7.19 -14.05 1.45
CA VAL A 88 -7.15 -14.69 2.77
C VAL A 88 -8.40 -15.54 2.99
N ILE A 89 -9.59 -15.02 2.70
CA ILE A 89 -10.85 -15.76 2.84
C ILE A 89 -10.82 -17.02 1.97
N LEU A 90 -10.45 -16.89 0.70
CA LEU A 90 -10.37 -18.00 -0.25
C LEU A 90 -9.31 -19.04 0.13
N ALA A 91 -8.17 -18.60 0.66
CA ALA A 91 -7.12 -19.49 1.16
C ALA A 91 -7.63 -20.33 2.33
N ARG A 92 -8.27 -19.69 3.31
CA ARG A 92 -8.81 -20.38 4.50
C ARG A 92 -9.93 -21.33 4.12
N ALA A 93 -10.81 -20.97 3.18
CA ALA A 93 -11.83 -21.88 2.64
C ALA A 93 -11.23 -23.15 2.01
N LYS A 94 -9.98 -23.07 1.54
CA LYS A 94 -9.21 -24.20 0.98
C LYS A 94 -8.29 -24.88 2.00
N GLY A 95 -8.42 -24.56 3.29
CA GLY A 95 -7.62 -25.13 4.37
C GLY A 95 -6.18 -24.62 4.44
N ARG A 96 -5.88 -23.44 3.87
CA ARG A 96 -4.59 -22.76 4.00
C ARG A 96 -4.67 -21.75 5.13
N ASP A 97 -3.93 -21.99 6.20
CA ASP A 97 -4.02 -21.19 7.42
C ASP A 97 -3.09 -19.97 7.36
N VAL A 98 -3.60 -18.88 6.75
CA VAL A 98 -3.00 -17.55 6.77
C VAL A 98 -3.83 -16.60 7.62
N VAL A 99 -3.18 -15.57 8.19
CA VAL A 99 -3.81 -14.54 9.02
C VAL A 99 -3.39 -13.17 8.52
N TYR A 100 -4.37 -12.31 8.35
CA TYR A 100 -4.18 -10.90 8.01
C TYR A 100 -3.92 -10.13 9.32
N VAL A 101 -2.79 -9.45 9.41
CA VAL A 101 -2.27 -8.90 10.68
C VAL A 101 -2.15 -7.39 10.71
N TYR A 102 -2.34 -6.73 9.56
CA TYR A 102 -2.28 -5.28 9.43
C TYR A 102 -2.98 -4.83 8.15
N GLU A 103 -4.04 -4.02 8.24
CA GLU A 103 -4.73 -3.43 7.10
C GLU A 103 -3.97 -2.21 6.59
N TRP A 104 -3.41 -2.32 5.38
CA TRP A 104 -2.60 -1.26 4.80
C TRP A 104 -3.47 -0.22 4.09
N PHE A 105 -4.37 -0.66 3.19
CA PHE A 105 -5.35 0.22 2.58
C PHE A 105 -6.62 0.23 3.41
N GLN A 106 -6.96 1.39 3.95
CA GLN A 106 -8.15 1.60 4.79
C GLN A 106 -9.42 1.86 3.96
N GLU A 107 -9.24 2.24 2.68
CA GLU A 107 -10.31 2.29 1.69
C GLU A 107 -9.98 1.36 0.53
N PHE A 108 -11.01 0.68 0.01
CA PHE A 108 -10.83 -0.25 -1.12
C PHE A 108 -10.46 0.52 -2.39
N PRO A 109 -9.27 0.30 -2.96
CA PRO A 109 -8.69 1.21 -3.96
C PRO A 109 -9.22 1.00 -5.38
N VAL A 110 -10.05 -0.03 -5.62
CA VAL A 110 -10.46 -0.41 -6.97
C VAL A 110 -11.65 0.41 -7.44
N GLY A 111 -11.64 0.72 -8.72
CA GLY A 111 -12.74 1.33 -9.45
C GLY A 111 -12.72 0.89 -10.91
N ILE A 112 -13.69 1.38 -11.66
CA ILE A 112 -13.73 1.25 -13.11
C ILE A 112 -13.65 2.64 -13.73
N VAL A 113 -12.75 2.80 -14.71
CA VAL A 113 -12.67 3.98 -15.57
C VAL A 113 -13.38 3.69 -16.88
N MET A 114 -14.16 4.67 -17.38
CA MET A 114 -14.84 4.62 -18.66
C MET A 114 -14.80 5.97 -19.35
N VAL A 115 -15.01 5.98 -20.66
CA VAL A 115 -15.19 7.21 -21.42
C VAL A 115 -16.49 7.88 -20.96
N SER A 116 -16.46 9.19 -20.84
CA SER A 116 -17.63 10.00 -20.46
C SER A 116 -17.71 11.24 -21.33
N ASP A 117 -18.91 11.69 -21.61
CA ASP A 117 -19.17 12.95 -22.34
C ASP A 117 -19.49 14.12 -21.40
N ASP A 118 -19.87 13.84 -20.15
CA ASP A 118 -20.36 14.83 -19.17
C ASP A 118 -19.75 14.66 -17.76
N GLY A 119 -18.70 13.81 -17.63
CA GLY A 119 -18.07 13.47 -16.35
C GLY A 119 -18.86 12.49 -15.49
N GLY A 120 -20.03 12.06 -15.93
CA GLY A 120 -20.85 11.04 -15.28
C GLY A 120 -20.46 9.62 -15.70
N ALA A 121 -20.66 8.65 -14.81
CA ALA A 121 -20.52 7.24 -15.11
C ALA A 121 -21.76 6.49 -14.63
N ASP A 122 -22.41 5.82 -15.57
CA ASP A 122 -23.47 4.87 -15.28
C ASP A 122 -22.96 3.46 -15.56
N LEU A 123 -22.91 2.63 -14.53
CA LEU A 123 -22.42 1.25 -14.64
C LEU A 123 -23.32 0.38 -15.54
N GLU A 124 -24.59 0.72 -15.71
CA GLU A 124 -25.50 0.01 -16.62
C GLU A 124 -25.02 0.10 -18.09
N ASN A 125 -24.25 1.15 -18.43
CA ASN A 125 -23.65 1.32 -19.75
C ASN A 125 -22.52 0.32 -20.04
N LEU A 126 -22.06 -0.44 -19.06
CA LEU A 126 -21.03 -1.48 -19.26
C LEU A 126 -21.56 -2.68 -20.07
N THR A 127 -22.88 -2.82 -20.21
CA THR A 127 -23.49 -3.90 -21.00
C THR A 127 -22.92 -3.91 -22.42
N ASP A 128 -22.48 -5.08 -22.87
CA ASP A 128 -21.84 -5.32 -24.17
C ASP A 128 -20.50 -4.60 -24.40
N MET A 129 -19.94 -3.90 -23.36
CA MET A 129 -18.63 -3.26 -23.46
C MET A 129 -17.48 -4.24 -23.23
N THR A 130 -16.35 -3.93 -23.87
CA THR A 130 -15.09 -4.58 -23.60
C THR A 130 -14.44 -3.95 -22.37
N VAL A 131 -14.31 -4.71 -21.28
CA VAL A 131 -13.73 -4.27 -20.00
C VAL A 131 -12.36 -4.89 -19.80
N GLY A 132 -11.33 -4.05 -19.64
CA GLY A 132 -9.98 -4.50 -19.33
C GLY A 132 -9.79 -4.74 -17.82
N ILE A 133 -9.13 -5.83 -17.47
CA ILE A 133 -8.76 -6.16 -16.07
C ILE A 133 -7.32 -6.68 -16.01
N PRO A 134 -6.56 -6.42 -14.92
CA PRO A 134 -5.24 -7.01 -14.76
C PRO A 134 -5.21 -8.54 -14.87
N GLY A 135 -6.20 -9.20 -14.29
CA GLY A 135 -6.41 -10.64 -14.31
C GLY A 135 -7.60 -11.01 -13.41
N ARG A 136 -8.10 -12.25 -13.53
CA ARG A 136 -9.24 -12.74 -12.71
C ARG A 136 -8.79 -13.19 -11.31
N PHE A 137 -8.13 -12.29 -10.59
CA PHE A 137 -7.67 -12.52 -9.22
C PHE A 137 -7.54 -11.19 -8.45
N GLY A 138 -7.42 -11.28 -7.13
CA GLY A 138 -7.11 -10.16 -6.26
C GLY A 138 -8.23 -9.11 -6.19
N ALA A 139 -7.89 -7.97 -5.60
CA ALA A 139 -8.81 -6.86 -5.39
C ALA A 139 -9.47 -6.36 -6.68
N SER A 140 -8.76 -6.40 -7.82
CA SER A 140 -9.31 -5.96 -9.11
C SER A 140 -10.52 -6.78 -9.54
N TYR A 141 -10.46 -8.11 -9.38
CA TYR A 141 -11.55 -8.99 -9.83
C TYR A 141 -12.74 -8.94 -8.87
N SER A 142 -12.51 -8.96 -7.55
CA SER A 142 -13.58 -8.80 -6.56
C SER A 142 -14.24 -7.42 -6.67
N GLY A 143 -13.45 -6.37 -6.89
CA GLY A 143 -13.96 -5.01 -7.08
C GLY A 143 -14.82 -4.86 -8.34
N LEU A 144 -14.38 -5.39 -9.49
CA LEU A 144 -15.19 -5.40 -10.72
C LEU A 144 -16.54 -6.10 -10.48
N THR A 145 -16.51 -7.31 -9.91
CA THR A 145 -17.73 -8.08 -9.66
C THR A 145 -18.68 -7.33 -8.73
N THR A 146 -18.16 -6.67 -7.69
CA THR A 146 -18.97 -5.84 -6.79
C THR A 146 -19.64 -4.68 -7.53
N LEU A 147 -18.89 -3.99 -8.40
CA LEU A 147 -19.46 -2.89 -9.20
C LEU A 147 -20.53 -3.37 -10.16
N LEU A 148 -20.29 -4.46 -10.89
CA LEU A 148 -21.28 -5.07 -11.79
C LEU A 148 -22.57 -5.43 -11.04
N GLN A 149 -22.44 -6.13 -9.91
CA GLN A 149 -23.60 -6.51 -9.08
C GLN A 149 -24.37 -5.30 -8.56
N SER A 150 -23.68 -4.21 -8.20
CA SER A 150 -24.33 -2.97 -7.75
C SER A 150 -25.20 -2.31 -8.82
N ALA A 151 -24.93 -2.63 -10.10
CA ALA A 151 -25.69 -2.21 -11.27
C ALA A 151 -26.68 -3.29 -11.78
N GLY A 152 -26.77 -4.44 -11.09
CA GLY A 152 -27.60 -5.56 -11.54
C GLY A 152 -27.02 -6.33 -12.72
N LEU A 153 -25.73 -6.16 -13.00
CA LEU A 153 -24.95 -6.82 -14.04
C LEU A 153 -24.12 -7.98 -13.49
N SER A 154 -23.66 -8.83 -14.39
CA SER A 154 -22.74 -9.94 -14.15
C SER A 154 -21.59 -9.92 -15.15
N GLU A 155 -20.62 -10.80 -15.02
CA GLU A 155 -19.54 -10.94 -16.00
C GLU A 155 -20.05 -11.37 -17.39
N ASP A 156 -21.20 -12.05 -17.47
CA ASP A 156 -21.81 -12.46 -18.73
C ASP A 156 -22.39 -11.29 -19.55
N ASP A 157 -22.55 -10.13 -18.92
CA ASP A 157 -23.08 -8.91 -19.56
C ASP A 157 -21.98 -8.03 -20.19
N ILE A 158 -20.70 -8.42 -20.05
CA ILE A 158 -19.54 -7.68 -20.57
C ILE A 158 -18.57 -8.61 -21.32
N GLU A 159 -17.70 -8.04 -22.17
CA GLU A 159 -16.56 -8.74 -22.72
C GLU A 159 -15.33 -8.48 -21.84
N LEU A 160 -14.95 -9.41 -20.95
CA LEU A 160 -13.84 -9.22 -20.01
C LEU A 160 -12.50 -9.68 -20.61
N ASN A 161 -11.57 -8.74 -20.77
CA ASN A 161 -10.23 -8.93 -21.32
C ASN A 161 -9.14 -8.78 -20.26
N GLU A 162 -8.29 -9.80 -20.13
CA GLU A 162 -7.10 -9.72 -19.25
C GLU A 162 -5.99 -8.93 -19.94
N ILE A 163 -5.68 -7.74 -19.40
CA ILE A 163 -4.74 -6.77 -20.00
C ILE A 163 -3.44 -6.60 -19.19
N GLY A 164 -3.25 -7.37 -18.11
CA GLY A 164 -2.14 -7.16 -17.17
C GLY A 164 -2.20 -5.77 -16.52
N PHE A 165 -1.05 -5.29 -16.06
CA PHE A 165 -0.94 -3.98 -15.40
C PHE A 165 -0.70 -2.84 -16.39
N ASN A 166 -1.56 -2.73 -17.42
CA ASN A 166 -1.34 -1.85 -18.58
C ASN A 166 -2.59 -1.03 -18.96
N ALA A 167 -3.47 -0.79 -18.01
CA ALA A 167 -4.75 -0.12 -18.25
C ALA A 167 -4.63 1.24 -18.97
N PRO A 168 -3.70 2.17 -18.60
CA PRO A 168 -3.61 3.46 -19.28
C PRO A 168 -3.28 3.34 -20.77
N ASP A 169 -2.39 2.42 -21.17
CA ASP A 169 -2.03 2.24 -22.58
C ASP A 169 -3.17 1.61 -23.37
N VAL A 170 -3.74 0.51 -22.85
CA VAL A 170 -4.76 -0.27 -23.54
C VAL A 170 -6.06 0.54 -23.67
N PHE A 171 -6.43 1.30 -22.65
CA PHE A 171 -7.60 2.19 -22.67
C PHE A 171 -7.43 3.34 -23.68
N CYS A 172 -6.28 4.05 -23.62
CA CYS A 172 -6.03 5.17 -24.53
C CYS A 172 -5.83 4.76 -26.00
N LEU A 173 -5.46 3.49 -26.25
CA LEU A 173 -5.43 2.91 -27.60
C LEU A 173 -6.83 2.52 -28.11
N GLY A 174 -7.87 2.58 -27.27
CA GLY A 174 -9.23 2.16 -27.61
C GLY A 174 -9.38 0.65 -27.81
N ALA A 175 -8.50 -0.14 -27.17
CA ALA A 175 -8.58 -1.61 -27.22
C ALA A 175 -9.58 -2.17 -26.20
N VAL A 176 -10.00 -1.34 -25.23
CA VAL A 176 -11.09 -1.60 -24.28
C VAL A 176 -11.93 -0.33 -24.11
N ASP A 177 -13.21 -0.49 -23.84
CA ASP A 177 -14.17 0.62 -23.62
C ASP A 177 -14.12 1.13 -22.18
N ALA A 178 -13.81 0.24 -21.25
CA ALA A 178 -13.64 0.53 -19.84
C ALA A 178 -12.47 -0.29 -19.28
N ALA A 179 -11.92 0.11 -18.13
CA ALA A 179 -10.86 -0.63 -17.48
C ALA A 179 -10.99 -0.61 -15.96
N VAL A 180 -10.68 -1.73 -15.34
CA VAL A 180 -10.51 -1.82 -13.89
C VAL A 180 -9.17 -1.21 -13.50
N VAL A 181 -9.20 -0.32 -12.52
CA VAL A 181 -8.08 0.53 -12.12
C VAL A 181 -8.00 0.66 -10.60
N TYR A 182 -6.84 1.06 -10.11
CA TYR A 182 -6.71 1.65 -8.78
C TYR A 182 -6.97 3.16 -8.90
N VAL A 183 -7.98 3.65 -8.18
CA VAL A 183 -8.52 5.01 -8.32
C VAL A 183 -7.51 6.12 -8.05
N ASN A 184 -6.46 5.81 -7.32
CA ASN A 184 -5.37 6.72 -6.97
C ASN A 184 -4.27 6.81 -8.04
N ASN A 185 -4.20 5.90 -9.03
CA ASN A 185 -3.08 5.76 -9.96
C ASN A 185 -3.50 5.92 -11.44
N GLU A 186 -4.06 4.87 -12.05
CA GLU A 186 -4.29 4.81 -13.49
C GLU A 186 -5.21 5.95 -14.01
N PRO A 187 -6.29 6.36 -13.32
CA PRO A 187 -7.14 7.46 -13.80
C PRO A 187 -6.40 8.79 -13.91
N LEU A 188 -5.41 9.04 -13.05
CA LEU A 188 -4.59 10.23 -13.14
C LEU A 188 -3.70 10.21 -14.39
N GLN A 189 -3.09 9.07 -14.68
CA GLN A 189 -2.28 8.87 -15.89
C GLN A 189 -3.12 9.01 -17.16
N ILE A 190 -4.33 8.42 -17.19
CA ILE A 190 -5.26 8.53 -18.31
C ILE A 190 -5.69 9.99 -18.53
N ARG A 191 -6.09 10.72 -17.47
CA ARG A 191 -6.48 12.16 -17.59
C ARG A 191 -5.34 13.00 -18.14
N LYS A 192 -4.09 12.75 -17.75
CA LYS A 192 -2.93 13.46 -18.30
C LYS A 192 -2.74 13.18 -19.78
N ARG A 193 -2.89 11.95 -20.23
CA ARG A 193 -2.85 11.58 -21.64
C ARG A 193 -3.98 12.23 -22.45
N VAL A 194 -5.20 12.25 -21.88
CA VAL A 194 -6.34 12.96 -22.48
C VAL A 194 -6.02 14.44 -22.65
N ALA A 195 -5.49 15.09 -21.63
CA ALA A 195 -5.11 16.50 -21.67
C ALA A 195 -3.99 16.79 -22.68
N ALA A 196 -3.04 15.85 -22.84
CA ALA A 196 -1.97 15.93 -23.84
C ALA A 196 -2.43 15.61 -25.28
N GLY A 197 -3.66 15.06 -25.46
CA GLY A 197 -4.14 14.57 -26.75
C GLY A 197 -3.60 13.19 -27.16
N ASP A 198 -3.03 12.44 -26.20
CA ASP A 198 -2.39 11.15 -26.40
C ASP A 198 -3.30 9.96 -25.98
N CYS A 199 -4.62 10.17 -26.01
CA CYS A 199 -5.61 9.16 -25.63
C CYS A 199 -6.70 9.00 -26.72
N GLY A 200 -6.31 8.93 -27.97
CA GLY A 200 -7.21 8.73 -29.11
C GLY A 200 -8.31 9.79 -29.18
N ASP A 201 -9.56 9.33 -29.31
CA ASP A 201 -10.75 10.21 -29.36
C ASP A 201 -11.34 10.51 -27.99
N VAL A 202 -10.76 9.98 -26.90
CA VAL A 202 -11.23 10.22 -25.53
C VAL A 202 -11.03 11.69 -25.17
N ARG A 203 -12.08 12.34 -24.66
CA ARG A 203 -12.06 13.75 -24.24
C ARG A 203 -12.21 13.91 -22.73
N GLU A 204 -12.95 13.02 -22.12
CA GLU A 204 -13.18 12.99 -20.69
C GLU A 204 -13.36 11.56 -20.21
N ILE A 205 -13.06 11.30 -18.94
CA ILE A 205 -13.25 10.01 -18.29
C ILE A 205 -13.99 10.18 -16.98
N ALA A 206 -14.86 9.22 -16.68
CA ALA A 206 -15.46 9.06 -15.38
C ALA A 206 -14.87 7.83 -14.67
N VAL A 207 -14.90 7.85 -13.34
CA VAL A 207 -14.44 6.75 -12.50
C VAL A 207 -15.49 6.44 -11.45
N VAL A 208 -15.89 5.19 -11.35
CA VAL A 208 -16.75 4.70 -10.26
C VAL A 208 -15.89 3.86 -9.31
N SER A 209 -15.79 4.31 -8.06
CA SER A 209 -15.04 3.60 -7.00
C SER A 209 -15.94 2.55 -6.33
N VAL A 210 -15.36 1.39 -5.99
CA VAL A 210 -16.00 0.38 -5.13
C VAL A 210 -16.31 0.96 -3.77
N ALA A 211 -15.38 1.69 -3.16
CA ALA A 211 -15.56 2.31 -1.84
C ALA A 211 -16.75 3.29 -1.76
N SER A 212 -17.21 3.85 -2.90
CA SER A 212 -18.43 4.65 -2.95
C SER A 212 -19.72 3.82 -2.82
N ARG A 213 -19.65 2.52 -2.87
CA ARG A 213 -20.79 1.58 -2.87
C ARG A 213 -20.80 0.65 -1.68
N VAL A 214 -19.65 0.12 -1.32
CA VAL A 214 -19.48 -0.88 -0.25
C VAL A 214 -18.09 -0.78 0.35
N ASP A 215 -18.00 -0.97 1.65
CA ASP A 215 -16.74 -1.10 2.36
C ASP A 215 -16.30 -2.56 2.31
N LEU A 216 -15.16 -2.80 1.63
CA LEU A 216 -14.55 -4.12 1.48
C LEU A 216 -13.14 -4.10 2.08
N VAL A 217 -12.77 -5.18 2.76
CA VAL A 217 -11.39 -5.35 3.20
C VAL A 217 -10.43 -5.34 2.01
N SER A 218 -9.36 -4.56 2.13
CA SER A 218 -8.42 -4.31 1.05
C SER A 218 -7.06 -4.99 1.27
N ASN A 219 -5.98 -4.39 0.72
CA ASN A 219 -4.64 -4.94 0.80
C ASN A 219 -4.02 -4.75 2.19
N GLY A 220 -3.35 -5.80 2.67
CA GLY A 220 -2.68 -5.77 3.96
C GLY A 220 -1.61 -6.83 4.14
N LEU A 221 -0.96 -6.78 5.28
CA LEU A 221 0.12 -7.69 5.65
C LEU A 221 -0.46 -9.01 6.14
N ILE A 222 0.02 -10.10 5.56
CA ILE A 222 -0.32 -11.46 5.97
C ILE A 222 0.89 -12.23 6.49
N VAL A 223 0.60 -13.19 7.34
CA VAL A 223 1.52 -14.21 7.84
C VAL A 223 0.84 -15.58 7.83
N SER A 224 1.61 -16.67 7.95
CA SER A 224 1.01 -17.97 8.24
C SER A 224 0.46 -18.00 9.67
N ALA A 225 -0.62 -18.73 9.92
CA ALA A 225 -1.15 -18.91 11.27
C ALA A 225 -0.14 -19.60 12.20
N ASP A 226 0.70 -20.48 11.65
CA ASP A 226 1.83 -21.08 12.40
C ASP A 226 2.80 -20.01 12.92
N LEU A 227 3.22 -19.07 12.07
CA LEU A 227 4.10 -17.96 12.49
C LEU A 227 3.42 -17.09 13.54
N ALA A 228 2.16 -16.70 13.32
CA ALA A 228 1.40 -15.87 14.28
C ALA A 228 1.28 -16.53 15.65
N GLY A 229 1.17 -17.86 15.71
CA GLY A 229 1.10 -18.63 16.95
C GLY A 229 2.47 -18.92 17.58
N ARG A 230 3.48 -19.22 16.77
CA ARG A 230 4.78 -19.66 17.22
C ARG A 230 5.70 -18.51 17.64
N ASP A 231 5.62 -17.37 16.93
CA ASP A 231 6.47 -16.19 17.18
C ASP A 231 5.67 -14.88 17.02
N PRO A 232 4.66 -14.65 17.89
CA PRO A 232 3.84 -13.45 17.84
C PRO A 232 4.67 -12.17 18.03
N ASP A 233 5.78 -12.23 18.77
CA ASP A 233 6.66 -11.08 18.96
C ASP A 233 7.35 -10.66 17.65
N LYS A 234 7.71 -11.60 16.77
CA LYS A 234 8.22 -11.29 15.44
C LYS A 234 7.18 -10.59 14.59
N VAL A 235 5.95 -11.08 14.59
CA VAL A 235 4.83 -10.46 13.86
C VAL A 235 4.54 -9.06 14.39
N GLN A 236 4.50 -8.88 15.72
CA GLN A 236 4.29 -7.58 16.36
C GLN A 236 5.38 -6.57 15.98
N ARG A 237 6.65 -6.97 15.99
CA ARG A 237 7.78 -6.10 15.59
C ARG A 237 7.69 -5.70 14.13
N MET A 238 7.31 -6.61 13.22
CA MET A 238 7.13 -6.31 11.81
C MET A 238 5.96 -5.33 11.59
N ALA A 239 4.81 -5.58 12.21
CA ALA A 239 3.65 -4.68 12.15
C ALA A 239 4.02 -3.29 12.70
N SER A 240 4.75 -3.22 13.82
CA SER A 240 5.21 -1.95 14.41
C SER A 240 6.18 -1.20 13.49
N ALA A 241 7.12 -1.91 12.84
CA ALA A 241 8.05 -1.32 11.89
C ALA A 241 7.31 -0.75 10.68
N PHE A 242 6.37 -1.52 10.13
CA PHE A 242 5.56 -1.09 8.98
C PHE A 242 4.66 0.09 9.34
N ASN A 243 3.97 0.06 10.48
CA ASN A 243 3.16 1.18 10.97
C ASN A 243 3.98 2.47 11.10
N SER A 244 5.18 2.38 11.66
CA SER A 244 6.08 3.54 11.80
C SER A 244 6.51 4.09 10.44
N ALA A 245 6.78 3.21 9.47
CA ALA A 245 7.15 3.60 8.11
C ALA A 245 5.95 4.20 7.35
N LEU A 246 4.75 3.62 7.49
CA LEU A 246 3.52 4.15 6.92
C LEU A 246 3.21 5.54 7.48
N LYS A 247 3.25 5.71 8.80
CA LYS A 247 3.06 7.00 9.47
C LYS A 247 4.09 8.05 8.99
N ALA A 248 5.36 7.67 8.85
CA ALA A 248 6.39 8.56 8.33
C ALA A 248 6.10 8.98 6.88
N THR A 249 5.63 8.05 6.04
CA THR A 249 5.23 8.31 4.65
C THR A 249 4.03 9.26 4.58
N ILE A 250 2.99 9.01 5.37
CA ILE A 250 1.79 9.86 5.44
C ILE A 250 2.16 11.28 5.90
N ASN A 251 3.02 11.39 6.90
CA ASN A 251 3.36 12.66 7.51
C ASN A 251 4.33 13.51 6.66
N ASN A 252 5.19 12.86 5.85
CA ASN A 252 6.17 13.58 5.02
C ASN A 252 6.30 12.93 3.63
N PRO A 253 5.35 13.19 2.72
CA PRO A 253 5.37 12.59 1.39
C PRO A 253 6.55 13.05 0.53
N ALA A 254 7.10 14.23 0.77
CA ALA A 254 8.30 14.69 0.05
C ALA A 254 9.53 13.83 0.41
N ALA A 255 9.74 13.53 1.68
CA ALA A 255 10.78 12.60 2.12
C ALA A 255 10.53 11.19 1.59
N ALA A 256 9.27 10.74 1.61
CA ALA A 256 8.89 9.41 1.10
C ALA A 256 9.15 9.26 -0.41
N TYR A 257 8.87 10.30 -1.20
CA TYR A 257 9.20 10.31 -2.63
C TYR A 257 10.71 10.18 -2.86
N LEU A 258 11.51 10.95 -2.12
CA LEU A 258 12.97 10.90 -2.22
C LEU A 258 13.53 9.53 -1.85
N ALA A 259 13.02 8.92 -0.78
CA ALA A 259 13.41 7.56 -0.36
C ALA A 259 13.06 6.53 -1.43
N SER A 260 11.91 6.68 -2.10
CA SER A 260 11.43 5.76 -3.14
C SER A 260 12.31 5.77 -4.40
N GLY A 261 13.02 6.86 -4.68
CA GLY A 261 13.85 7.01 -5.89
C GLY A 261 15.00 5.99 -6.02
N THR A 262 15.39 5.30 -4.95
CA THR A 262 16.38 4.21 -5.00
C THR A 262 15.79 2.85 -5.32
N PHE A 263 14.47 2.72 -5.26
CA PHE A 263 13.74 1.46 -5.47
C PHE A 263 12.91 1.45 -6.76
N VAL A 264 12.51 2.65 -7.24
CA VAL A 264 11.65 2.82 -8.41
C VAL A 264 12.40 3.63 -9.46
N GLU A 265 13.01 2.93 -10.42
CA GLU A 265 13.85 3.54 -11.47
C GLU A 265 13.07 4.50 -12.40
N THR A 266 11.76 4.31 -12.48
CA THR A 266 10.88 5.11 -13.37
C THR A 266 10.36 6.40 -12.72
N LEU A 267 10.72 6.68 -11.46
CA LEU A 267 10.31 7.93 -10.82
C LEU A 267 11.03 9.12 -11.47
N PRO A 268 10.29 10.22 -11.79
CA PRO A 268 10.89 11.46 -12.23
C PRO A 268 11.95 11.95 -11.25
N GLY A 269 13.15 12.18 -11.78
CA GLY A 269 14.34 12.58 -10.99
C GLY A 269 14.94 13.89 -11.45
N GLU A 270 14.16 14.80 -12.04
CA GLU A 270 14.63 16.10 -12.50
C GLU A 270 15.27 16.89 -11.35
N PRO A 271 16.46 17.50 -11.57
CA PRO A 271 17.20 18.17 -10.50
C PRO A 271 16.40 19.26 -9.78
N ALA A 272 15.54 19.98 -10.51
CA ALA A 272 14.68 21.02 -9.93
C ALA A 272 13.64 20.42 -8.97
N LEU A 273 12.95 19.35 -9.39
CA LEU A 273 11.98 18.61 -8.59
C LEU A 273 12.65 18.05 -7.32
N LEU A 274 13.77 17.35 -7.47
CA LEU A 274 14.46 16.73 -6.33
C LEU A 274 15.01 17.77 -5.34
N THR A 275 15.40 18.96 -5.82
CA THR A 275 15.86 20.04 -4.94
C THR A 275 14.71 20.58 -4.11
N LEU A 276 13.58 20.89 -4.74
CA LEU A 276 12.41 21.41 -4.06
C LEU A 276 11.81 20.35 -3.10
N LEU A 277 11.76 19.08 -3.49
CA LEU A 277 11.33 18.00 -2.58
C LEU A 277 12.21 17.90 -1.33
N ARG A 278 13.54 18.11 -1.44
CA ARG A 278 14.42 18.13 -0.25
C ARG A 278 14.13 19.32 0.66
N GLU A 279 13.86 20.51 0.09
CA GLU A 279 13.48 21.70 0.85
C GLU A 279 12.15 21.46 1.58
N LEU A 280 11.11 21.01 0.86
CA LEU A 280 9.80 20.70 1.44
C LEU A 280 9.86 19.58 2.49
N ALA A 281 10.67 18.56 2.27
CA ALA A 281 10.86 17.49 3.24
C ALA A 281 11.47 17.99 4.55
N ALA A 282 12.44 18.91 4.46
CA ALA A 282 13.06 19.52 5.63
C ALA A 282 12.10 20.46 6.37
N GLU A 283 11.33 21.29 5.65
CA GLU A 283 10.31 22.17 6.23
C GLU A 283 9.22 21.36 6.92
N GLN A 284 8.75 20.28 6.29
CA GLN A 284 7.77 19.37 6.86
C GLN A 284 8.28 18.69 8.14
N ALA A 285 9.55 18.30 8.18
CA ALA A 285 10.14 17.72 9.39
C ALA A 285 10.11 18.71 10.56
N VAL A 286 10.40 19.99 10.33
CA VAL A 286 10.29 21.05 11.35
C VAL A 286 8.83 21.29 11.76
N PHE A 287 7.89 21.29 10.80
CA PHE A 287 6.48 21.41 11.10
C PHE A 287 5.98 20.28 12.01
N LEU A 288 6.40 19.05 11.75
CA LEU A 288 6.02 17.88 12.56
C LEU A 288 6.54 17.94 14.01
N GLU A 289 7.62 18.70 14.29
CA GLU A 289 8.09 18.95 15.67
C GLU A 289 7.12 19.80 16.50
N THR A 290 6.16 20.49 15.86
CA THR A 290 5.13 21.27 16.55
C THR A 290 3.94 20.46 17.03
N ASP A 291 3.95 19.13 16.83
CA ASP A 291 2.87 18.18 17.16
C ASP A 291 1.53 18.55 16.50
N PRO A 292 1.51 18.71 15.16
CA PRO A 292 0.32 19.10 14.42
C PRO A 292 -0.75 17.99 14.45
N THR A 293 -2.02 18.39 14.31
CA THR A 293 -3.13 17.46 14.12
C THR A 293 -3.05 16.75 12.78
N ARG A 294 -3.80 15.65 12.63
CA ARG A 294 -3.91 14.91 11.36
C ARG A 294 -4.45 15.79 10.23
N GLU A 295 -5.43 16.65 10.53
CA GLU A 295 -6.00 17.61 9.58
C GLU A 295 -4.96 18.63 9.11
N GLU A 296 -4.15 19.19 10.04
CA GLU A 296 -3.08 20.12 9.70
C GLU A 296 -1.99 19.46 8.84
N ILE A 297 -1.68 18.16 9.09
CA ILE A 297 -0.79 17.38 8.25
C ILE A 297 -1.41 17.15 6.85
N ALA A 298 -2.70 16.87 6.76
CA ALA A 298 -3.39 16.70 5.48
C ALA A 298 -3.40 18.02 4.66
N GLU A 299 -3.60 19.16 5.31
CA GLU A 299 -3.51 20.49 4.69
C GLU A 299 -2.09 20.76 4.19
N SER A 300 -1.07 20.50 5.01
CA SER A 300 0.33 20.70 4.60
C SER A 300 0.74 19.86 3.38
N ARG A 301 0.20 18.63 3.25
CA ARG A 301 0.41 17.79 2.04
C ARG A 301 -0.19 18.44 0.79
N SER A 302 -1.36 19.07 0.92
CA SER A 302 -2.02 19.76 -0.18
C SER A 302 -1.24 20.99 -0.61
N ASP A 303 -0.70 21.75 0.36
CA ASP A 303 0.14 22.92 0.10
C ASP A 303 1.45 22.55 -0.61
N MET A 304 2.07 21.42 -0.25
CA MET A 304 3.23 20.89 -0.97
C MET A 304 2.95 20.67 -2.45
N LEU A 305 1.79 20.11 -2.79
CA LEU A 305 1.43 19.88 -4.19
C LEU A 305 1.29 21.19 -4.95
N VAL A 306 0.67 22.20 -4.35
CA VAL A 306 0.52 23.53 -4.95
C VAL A 306 1.89 24.17 -5.22
N LEU A 307 2.80 24.15 -4.23
CA LEU A 307 4.16 24.69 -4.37
C LEU A 307 4.96 23.96 -5.47
N LEU A 308 4.83 22.64 -5.55
CA LEU A 308 5.47 21.84 -6.58
C LEU A 308 4.89 22.17 -7.97
N ALA A 309 3.56 22.29 -8.09
CA ALA A 309 2.89 22.60 -9.36
C ALA A 309 3.29 23.97 -9.94
N ASP A 310 3.53 24.95 -9.07
CA ASP A 310 3.99 26.27 -9.48
C ASP A 310 5.45 26.27 -9.97
N ALA A 311 6.26 25.31 -9.56
CA ALA A 311 7.70 25.30 -9.80
C ALA A 311 8.16 24.34 -10.92
N VAL A 312 7.45 23.21 -11.13
CA VAL A 312 7.83 22.18 -12.10
C VAL A 312 6.66 21.80 -13.00
N GLY A 313 6.93 21.12 -14.10
CA GLY A 313 5.89 20.70 -15.04
C GLY A 313 4.93 19.66 -14.46
N SER A 314 3.69 19.63 -14.97
CA SER A 314 2.64 18.72 -14.49
C SER A 314 2.98 17.24 -14.66
N ASP A 315 3.77 16.90 -15.68
CA ASP A 315 4.15 15.50 -15.97
C ASP A 315 5.11 14.96 -14.92
N ASP A 316 6.06 15.80 -14.47
CA ASP A 316 7.00 15.46 -13.41
C ASP A 316 6.33 15.22 -12.06
N LEU A 317 5.13 15.77 -11.85
CA LEU A 317 4.35 15.65 -10.62
C LEU A 317 3.42 14.43 -10.56
N THR A 318 3.23 13.72 -11.68
CA THR A 318 2.28 12.60 -11.73
C THR A 318 2.48 11.60 -10.59
N GLN A 319 3.71 11.21 -10.35
CA GLN A 319 4.02 10.22 -9.32
C GLN A 319 3.89 10.78 -7.90
N PHE A 320 4.13 12.07 -7.69
CA PHE A 320 3.86 12.71 -6.41
C PHE A 320 2.35 12.83 -6.13
N GLU A 321 1.57 13.18 -7.15
CA GLU A 321 0.10 13.16 -7.05
C GLU A 321 -0.45 11.75 -6.76
N VAL A 322 0.10 10.71 -7.42
CA VAL A 322 -0.24 9.31 -7.12
C VAL A 322 0.04 8.99 -5.66
N LEU A 323 1.21 9.40 -5.13
CA LEU A 323 1.54 9.21 -3.71
C LEU A 323 0.51 9.88 -2.79
N LEU A 324 0.17 11.14 -3.03
CA LEU A 324 -0.80 11.86 -2.19
C LEU A 324 -2.20 11.22 -2.23
N ARG A 325 -2.66 10.80 -3.41
CA ARG A 325 -3.93 10.08 -3.56
C ARG A 325 -3.91 8.72 -2.88
N THR A 326 -2.75 8.05 -2.89
CA THR A 326 -2.58 6.77 -2.20
C THR A 326 -2.57 6.97 -0.69
N ILE A 327 -1.92 8.03 -0.20
CA ILE A 327 -1.95 8.41 1.22
C ILE A 327 -3.40 8.61 1.69
N ALA A 328 -4.27 9.22 0.88
CA ALA A 328 -5.68 9.40 1.24
C ALA A 328 -6.43 8.06 1.45
N LEU A 329 -6.01 6.98 0.78
CA LEU A 329 -6.58 5.63 0.97
C LEU A 329 -5.97 4.87 2.16
N TRP A 330 -4.82 5.31 2.67
CA TRP A 330 -4.15 4.71 3.83
C TRP A 330 -4.49 5.42 5.14
N ASP A 331 -4.68 6.75 5.06
CA ASP A 331 -4.77 7.63 6.23
C ASP A 331 -6.08 7.37 6.99
N ALA A 332 -5.97 6.94 8.25
CA ALA A 332 -7.07 6.61 9.14
C ALA A 332 -6.74 6.99 10.58
N ASP A 333 -7.76 7.07 11.43
CA ASP A 333 -7.61 7.37 12.86
C ASP A 333 -6.78 6.28 13.56
N THR A 334 -6.94 5.03 13.14
CA THR A 334 -6.18 3.88 13.66
C THR A 334 -5.61 3.09 12.49
N LEU A 335 -4.35 3.37 12.15
CA LEU A 335 -3.66 2.67 11.08
C LEU A 335 -3.56 1.17 11.37
N GLY A 336 -3.80 0.36 10.35
CA GLY A 336 -3.65 -1.09 10.41
C GLY A 336 -4.84 -1.85 10.97
N HIS A 337 -5.83 -1.15 11.54
CA HIS A 337 -7.04 -1.77 12.08
C HIS A 337 -7.93 -2.31 10.96
N SER A 338 -8.52 -3.49 11.18
CA SER A 338 -9.41 -4.15 10.23
C SER A 338 -10.77 -4.40 10.88
N ASP A 339 -11.84 -4.00 10.20
CA ASP A 339 -13.21 -4.12 10.70
C ASP A 339 -13.88 -5.41 10.20
N LEU A 340 -14.54 -6.16 11.10
CA LEU A 340 -15.22 -7.40 10.73
C LEU A 340 -16.29 -7.19 9.66
N SER A 341 -16.95 -6.02 9.63
CA SER A 341 -17.98 -5.70 8.65
C SER A 341 -17.44 -5.68 7.21
N SER A 342 -16.22 -5.21 6.99
CA SER A 342 -15.59 -5.22 5.66
C SER A 342 -15.24 -6.65 5.21
N TRP A 343 -14.87 -7.54 6.14
CA TRP A 343 -14.67 -8.97 5.89
C TRP A 343 -15.99 -9.69 5.58
N GLU A 344 -17.07 -9.37 6.27
CA GLU A 344 -18.41 -9.91 6.02
C GLU A 344 -18.89 -9.51 4.63
N ALA A 345 -18.77 -8.21 4.27
CA ALA A 345 -19.12 -7.71 2.95
C ALA A 345 -18.29 -8.39 1.83
N MET A 346 -16.98 -8.59 2.04
CA MET A 346 -16.14 -9.32 1.10
C MET A 346 -16.54 -10.78 0.99
N SER A 347 -16.86 -11.47 2.09
CA SER A 347 -17.34 -12.85 2.08
C SER A 347 -18.64 -12.98 1.31
N ASP A 348 -19.57 -12.03 1.45
CA ASP A 348 -20.82 -11.99 0.71
C ASP A 348 -20.56 -11.80 -0.80
N THR A 349 -19.66 -10.90 -1.16
CA THR A 349 -19.22 -10.72 -2.55
C THR A 349 -18.67 -12.02 -3.14
N LEU A 350 -17.79 -12.72 -2.44
CA LEU A 350 -17.20 -13.99 -2.89
C LEU A 350 -18.23 -15.10 -3.05
N ARG A 351 -19.27 -15.13 -2.21
CA ARG A 351 -20.41 -16.07 -2.37
C ARG A 351 -21.21 -15.74 -3.61
N LEU A 352 -21.50 -14.48 -3.85
CA LEU A 352 -22.20 -14.04 -5.05
C LEU A 352 -21.42 -14.38 -6.34
N MET A 353 -20.08 -14.31 -6.28
CA MET A 353 -19.19 -14.75 -7.38
C MET A 353 -19.15 -16.27 -7.56
N GLY A 354 -19.76 -17.06 -6.66
CA GLY A 354 -19.65 -18.50 -6.65
C GLY A 354 -18.25 -19.04 -6.30
N LEU A 355 -17.38 -18.19 -5.76
CA LEU A 355 -16.02 -18.55 -5.34
C LEU A 355 -15.96 -19.09 -3.91
N LEU A 356 -17.00 -18.84 -3.12
CA LEU A 356 -17.13 -19.28 -1.74
C LEU A 356 -18.46 -20.06 -1.59
N SER A 357 -18.43 -21.14 -0.80
CA SER A 357 -19.62 -21.93 -0.47
C SER A 357 -20.52 -21.19 0.52
N ASP A 358 -21.76 -21.72 0.71
CA ASP A 358 -22.71 -21.19 1.70
C ASP A 358 -22.23 -21.36 3.15
N ASP A 359 -21.21 -22.19 3.40
CA ASP A 359 -20.54 -22.37 4.70
C ASP A 359 -19.13 -21.73 4.62
N PRO A 360 -19.00 -20.40 4.84
CA PRO A 360 -17.73 -19.69 4.72
C PRO A 360 -16.81 -20.07 5.91
N PRO A 361 -15.49 -19.86 5.76
CA PRO A 361 -14.56 -20.00 6.88
C PRO A 361 -14.90 -19.03 8.00
N ASP A 362 -14.42 -19.34 9.20
CA ASP A 362 -14.52 -18.41 10.32
C ASP A 362 -13.74 -17.12 10.01
N LEU A 363 -14.48 -16.04 9.74
CA LEU A 363 -13.89 -14.74 9.39
C LEU A 363 -13.11 -14.15 10.57
N SER A 364 -13.51 -14.43 11.81
CA SER A 364 -12.78 -13.96 13.00
C SER A 364 -11.37 -14.57 13.13
N ALA A 365 -11.12 -15.70 12.45
CA ALA A 365 -9.81 -16.31 12.35
C ALA A 365 -9.03 -15.84 11.13
N SER A 366 -9.63 -15.07 10.21
CA SER A 366 -8.99 -14.60 8.98
C SER A 366 -8.11 -13.39 9.22
N PHE A 367 -8.39 -12.59 10.25
CA PHE A 367 -7.59 -11.42 10.60
C PHE A 367 -7.38 -11.31 12.12
N SER A 368 -6.42 -10.44 12.52
CA SER A 368 -6.13 -10.20 13.91
C SER A 368 -5.62 -8.79 14.15
N ASN A 369 -6.39 -7.99 14.89
CA ASN A 369 -6.00 -6.65 15.32
C ASN A 369 -5.04 -6.65 16.53
N GLN A 370 -4.71 -7.82 17.11
CA GLN A 370 -3.80 -7.88 18.28
C GLN A 370 -2.42 -7.29 17.99
N PHE A 371 -1.95 -7.35 16.72
CA PHE A 371 -0.65 -6.85 16.29
C PHE A 371 -0.66 -5.36 15.97
N VAL A 372 -1.83 -4.73 15.99
CA VAL A 372 -2.02 -3.28 15.77
C VAL A 372 -2.23 -2.56 17.10
N THR A 373 -2.80 -3.25 18.09
CA THR A 373 -3.09 -2.68 19.41
C THR A 373 -1.78 -2.34 20.15
N GLY A 374 -1.65 -1.09 20.62
CA GLY A 374 -0.43 -0.62 21.31
C GLY A 374 0.69 -0.14 20.37
N ILE A 375 0.47 -0.07 19.07
CA ILE A 375 1.37 0.59 18.14
C ILE A 375 1.05 2.09 18.16
N GLY A 376 1.86 2.89 18.82
CA GLY A 376 1.81 4.35 18.72
C GLY A 376 1.17 5.11 19.88
N GLU A 377 1.18 4.54 21.13
CA GLU A 377 1.10 5.35 22.35
C GLU A 377 2.44 5.96 22.76
#